data_d45a6cfe9921146211daac610134991a
#
_entry.id   d45a6cfe9921146211daac610134991a
#
_cell.length_a   1.000
_cell.length_b   1.000
_cell.length_c   1.000
_cell.angle_alpha   90.00
_cell.angle_beta   90.00
_cell.angle_gamma   90.00
#
_symmetry.space_group_name_H-M   'P 1'
#
loop_
_entity.id
_entity.type
_entity.pdbx_description
1 polymer ?
#
loop_
_entity_poly.entity_id
_entity_poly.type
_entity_poly.pdbx_seq_one_letter_code
_entity_poly.pdbx_strand_id
1 'polypeptide(L)'
;VQSVADIHAAVTAGLVAPAAPLIAAEARHREAHGRLNALVQERFAAAATEAGSAVGPLAGVPVSVKECFAVAGLRTTLGIAALREAVDAADADLVARLRAAGAVVVGKANVPQAMFLHETDNPVWGRTNHPQDAARGPGGSSGGDAALVAAGVVPLGLGNDLAGSLRQPAHACGTATIMPRSTVLGAGGAFDTMPGLTVFRPRAGFLARAVADLRLALAAVGVPVPAEPGRRLTIGWWDDGGPIPASPAIRRGVREAVERLADAGATVQRLDASLAAAAATLHLAIVSAHGTADVWRLFTGERPMRGVGRLLRLGGMPRWMRPAVAGMVRLVGRGIEADGLLATGPRDAAGRAALVAARETLAARFAELTSGCDAVVCPVSALPALRHGTAARLVLAAAPCLLANLLDLPAGAVPVTRVRPDEERGRGFSFDPVLRAAAATDRGSRGLPVGVQVVGVPGADESVVLDVMELIEAGASPKSNAL
;
A
#
# COMPACT_ATOMS: atom_id res chain seq x y z
N VAL A 1 -6.65 -8.35 20.62
CA VAL A 1 -6.24 -6.98 20.25
C VAL A 1 -7.50 -6.18 20.00
N GLN A 2 -7.67 -5.08 20.73
CA GLN A 2 -8.83 -4.19 20.59
C GLN A 2 -8.75 -3.46 19.23
N SER A 3 -9.89 -3.33 18.55
CA SER A 3 -10.05 -2.49 17.35
C SER A 3 -10.07 -1.00 17.75
N VAL A 4 -10.03 -0.10 16.78
CA VAL A 4 -10.24 1.34 17.03
C VAL A 4 -11.62 1.55 17.64
N ALA A 5 -12.65 0.87 17.10
CA ALA A 5 -14.02 0.94 17.59
C ALA A 5 -14.16 0.43 19.04
N ASP A 6 -13.51 -0.70 19.39
CA ASP A 6 -13.53 -1.23 20.76
C ASP A 6 -12.89 -0.26 21.77
N ILE A 7 -11.75 0.34 21.40
CA ILE A 7 -11.07 1.32 22.26
C ILE A 7 -11.95 2.55 22.43
N HIS A 8 -12.49 3.10 21.35
CA HIS A 8 -13.39 4.25 21.37
C HIS A 8 -14.59 3.98 22.30
N ALA A 9 -15.27 2.86 22.11
CA ALA A 9 -16.43 2.48 22.92
C ALA A 9 -16.07 2.34 24.41
N ALA A 10 -14.96 1.65 24.73
CA ALA A 10 -14.55 1.40 26.10
C ALA A 10 -14.11 2.69 26.84
N VAL A 11 -13.39 3.58 26.15
CA VAL A 11 -12.95 4.87 26.71
C VAL A 11 -14.13 5.81 26.89
N THR A 12 -15.02 5.91 25.89
CA THR A 12 -16.22 6.77 25.96
C THR A 12 -17.17 6.33 27.07
N ALA A 13 -17.32 5.03 27.31
CA ALA A 13 -18.11 4.47 28.38
C ALA A 13 -17.44 4.56 29.77
N GLY A 14 -16.19 5.07 29.85
CA GLY A 14 -15.43 5.13 31.10
C GLY A 14 -14.99 3.76 31.65
N LEU A 15 -15.06 2.69 30.83
CA LEU A 15 -14.70 1.34 31.24
C LEU A 15 -13.17 1.15 31.33
N VAL A 16 -12.41 1.92 30.56
CA VAL A 16 -10.94 1.97 30.60
C VAL A 16 -10.44 3.40 30.54
N ALA A 17 -9.34 3.68 31.22
CA ALA A 17 -8.65 4.96 31.09
C ALA A 17 -8.03 5.13 29.71
N PRO A 18 -7.98 6.33 29.10
CA PRO A 18 -7.37 6.56 27.79
C PRO A 18 -5.89 6.10 27.66
N ALA A 19 -5.17 6.00 28.75
CA ALA A 19 -3.79 5.48 28.77
C ALA A 19 -3.70 3.94 28.70
N ALA A 20 -4.74 3.19 29.01
CA ALA A 20 -4.69 1.73 29.06
C ALA A 20 -4.37 1.07 27.70
N PRO A 21 -4.92 1.50 26.55
CA PRO A 21 -4.57 0.96 25.25
C PRO A 21 -3.10 1.18 24.88
N LEU A 22 -2.50 2.31 25.30
CA LEU A 22 -1.09 2.63 25.09
C LEU A 22 -0.18 1.66 25.86
N ILE A 23 -0.48 1.37 27.13
CA ILE A 23 0.27 0.40 27.93
C ILE A 23 0.27 -0.97 27.27
N ALA A 24 -0.88 -1.40 26.75
CA ALA A 24 -1.01 -2.65 26.03
C ALA A 24 -0.26 -2.63 24.69
N ALA A 25 -0.21 -1.50 23.99
CA ALA A 25 0.55 -1.33 22.74
C ALA A 25 2.07 -1.42 23.01
N GLU A 26 2.57 -0.76 24.06
CA GLU A 26 3.97 -0.80 24.46
C GLU A 26 4.43 -2.21 24.85
N ALA A 27 3.62 -2.94 25.61
CA ALA A 27 3.93 -4.33 25.98
C ALA A 27 4.05 -5.22 24.72
N ARG A 28 3.10 -5.13 23.78
CA ARG A 28 3.14 -5.87 22.51
C ARG A 28 4.30 -5.44 21.62
N HIS A 29 4.64 -4.14 21.63
CA HIS A 29 5.81 -3.65 20.91
C HIS A 29 7.09 -4.31 21.43
N ARG A 30 7.32 -4.30 22.74
CA ARG A 30 8.50 -4.92 23.35
C ARG A 30 8.64 -6.41 23.01
N GLU A 31 7.52 -7.14 22.99
CA GLU A 31 7.51 -8.56 22.61
C GLU A 31 7.84 -8.77 21.11
N ALA A 32 7.30 -7.92 20.23
CA ALA A 32 7.39 -8.08 18.79
C ALA A 32 8.64 -7.44 18.16
N HIS A 33 9.22 -6.40 18.77
CA HIS A 33 10.23 -5.53 18.16
C HIS A 33 11.43 -6.28 17.62
N GLY A 34 12.05 -7.16 18.44
CA GLY A 34 13.24 -7.90 18.03
C GLY A 34 13.03 -8.82 16.83
N ARG A 35 11.78 -9.26 16.59
CA ARG A 35 11.41 -10.09 15.43
C ARG A 35 10.99 -9.25 14.23
N LEU A 36 10.28 -8.14 14.45
CA LEU A 36 9.68 -7.34 13.38
C LEU A 36 10.55 -6.18 12.91
N ASN A 37 11.17 -5.44 13.81
CA ASN A 37 11.84 -4.16 13.52
C ASN A 37 10.94 -3.20 12.72
N ALA A 38 9.70 -2.98 13.19
CA ALA A 38 8.69 -2.24 12.43
C ALA A 38 8.48 -0.81 12.96
N LEU A 39 8.50 -0.57 14.30
CA LEU A 39 8.51 0.77 14.91
C LEU A 39 9.97 1.15 15.16
N VAL A 40 10.49 2.13 14.44
CA VAL A 40 11.93 2.45 14.41
C VAL A 40 12.31 3.71 15.16
N GLN A 41 11.34 4.54 15.46
CA GLN A 41 11.45 5.68 16.38
C GLN A 41 10.25 5.64 17.31
N GLU A 42 10.45 5.11 18.50
CA GLU A 42 9.41 5.01 19.53
C GLU A 42 9.34 6.28 20.40
N ARG A 43 8.14 6.61 20.88
CA ARG A 43 7.92 7.74 21.78
C ARG A 43 6.93 7.42 22.91
N PHE A 44 6.88 6.18 23.39
CA PHE A 44 5.92 5.72 24.40
C PHE A 44 5.91 6.58 25.66
N ALA A 45 7.08 7.05 26.14
CA ALA A 45 7.15 7.92 27.31
C ALA A 45 6.42 9.25 27.10
N ALA A 46 6.62 9.93 25.97
CA ALA A 46 5.90 11.16 25.64
C ALA A 46 4.40 10.87 25.37
N ALA A 47 4.11 9.76 24.69
CA ALA A 47 2.75 9.31 24.42
C ALA A 47 1.95 9.05 25.71
N ALA A 48 2.60 8.56 26.78
CA ALA A 48 1.94 8.32 28.06
C ALA A 48 1.46 9.62 28.73
N THR A 49 2.22 10.71 28.57
CA THR A 49 1.81 12.04 29.07
C THR A 49 0.60 12.56 28.29
N GLU A 50 0.55 12.35 26.97
CA GLU A 50 -0.52 12.80 26.10
C GLU A 50 -1.83 11.96 26.30
N ALA A 51 -1.67 10.66 26.52
CA ALA A 51 -2.81 9.74 26.62
C ALA A 51 -3.77 10.07 27.78
N GLY A 52 -3.24 10.59 28.88
CA GLY A 52 -4.05 10.95 30.07
C GLY A 52 -5.05 12.07 29.83
N SER A 53 -4.78 12.95 28.86
CA SER A 53 -5.65 14.08 28.48
C SER A 53 -6.34 13.91 27.12
N ALA A 54 -6.24 12.73 26.51
CA ALA A 54 -6.79 12.46 25.19
C ALA A 54 -8.31 12.50 25.19
N VAL A 55 -8.89 13.33 24.35
CA VAL A 55 -10.35 13.50 24.17
C VAL A 55 -10.69 13.48 22.68
N GLY A 56 -11.90 13.06 22.35
CA GLY A 56 -12.37 13.03 20.96
C GLY A 56 -12.65 11.61 20.46
N PRO A 57 -12.98 11.46 19.17
CA PRO A 57 -13.40 10.19 18.57
C PRO A 57 -12.31 9.11 18.52
N LEU A 58 -11.03 9.48 18.66
CA LEU A 58 -9.91 8.56 18.76
C LEU A 58 -9.23 8.59 20.12
N ALA A 59 -9.93 9.02 21.18
CA ALA A 59 -9.35 9.16 22.52
C ALA A 59 -8.66 7.87 22.98
N GLY A 60 -7.35 7.96 23.24
CA GLY A 60 -6.52 6.85 23.70
C GLY A 60 -6.14 5.81 22.63
N VAL A 61 -6.53 5.98 21.37
CA VAL A 61 -6.16 5.05 20.28
C VAL A 61 -4.67 5.19 19.93
N PRO A 62 -3.84 4.14 20.13
CA PRO A 62 -2.44 4.17 19.73
C PRO A 62 -2.31 4.11 18.19
N VAL A 63 -1.53 5.04 17.61
CA VAL A 63 -1.33 5.13 16.15
C VAL A 63 0.15 5.12 15.80
N SER A 64 0.55 4.28 14.83
CA SER A 64 1.85 4.39 14.18
C SER A 64 1.77 5.36 13.00
N VAL A 65 2.87 6.05 12.74
CA VAL A 65 2.99 7.02 11.67
C VAL A 65 4.14 6.61 10.75
N LYS A 66 3.86 6.47 9.47
CA LYS A 66 4.89 6.15 8.46
C LYS A 66 6.01 7.19 8.52
N GLU A 67 7.22 6.73 8.44
CA GLU A 67 8.44 7.51 8.69
C GLU A 67 8.56 8.77 7.81
N CYS A 68 7.87 8.85 6.68
CA CYS A 68 7.85 10.01 5.80
C CYS A 68 6.95 11.17 6.25
N PHE A 69 6.09 11.00 7.24
CA PHE A 69 5.31 12.11 7.80
C PHE A 69 6.07 12.75 8.95
N ALA A 70 6.13 14.07 8.98
CA ALA A 70 6.72 14.79 10.08
C ALA A 70 5.96 14.53 11.40
N VAL A 71 6.72 14.24 12.46
CA VAL A 71 6.25 14.15 13.85
C VAL A 71 7.18 14.97 14.69
N ALA A 72 6.71 16.02 15.32
CA ALA A 72 7.51 16.94 16.11
C ALA A 72 8.48 16.22 17.09
N GLY A 73 9.76 16.55 17.00
CA GLY A 73 10.82 15.96 17.80
C GLY A 73 11.35 14.60 17.33
N LEU A 74 10.77 13.98 16.28
CA LEU A 74 11.29 12.78 15.63
C LEU A 74 11.99 13.12 14.31
N ARG A 75 12.67 12.15 13.70
CA ARG A 75 13.43 12.33 12.47
C ARG A 75 12.66 11.82 11.26
N THR A 76 12.76 12.55 10.14
CA THR A 76 12.29 12.08 8.83
C THR A 76 13.50 11.79 7.95
N THR A 77 13.88 10.53 7.88
CA THR A 77 15.12 10.07 7.21
C THR A 77 14.88 9.39 5.86
N LEU A 78 13.68 8.87 5.61
CA LEU A 78 13.36 8.01 4.46
C LEU A 78 14.32 6.82 4.30
N GLY A 79 14.95 6.38 5.38
CA GLY A 79 15.99 5.37 5.35
C GLY A 79 17.25 5.80 4.58
N ILE A 80 17.51 7.11 4.43
CA ILE A 80 18.66 7.72 3.75
C ILE A 80 19.61 8.28 4.82
N ALA A 81 20.86 7.83 4.82
CA ALA A 81 21.81 8.19 5.87
C ALA A 81 22.13 9.70 5.89
N ALA A 82 22.12 10.36 4.75
CA ALA A 82 22.30 11.81 4.64
C ALA A 82 21.20 12.63 5.36
N LEU A 83 20.02 12.04 5.59
CA LEU A 83 18.89 12.69 6.27
C LEU A 83 18.75 12.27 7.74
N ARG A 84 19.67 11.47 8.29
CA ARG A 84 19.53 10.88 9.64
C ARG A 84 19.44 11.89 10.79
N GLU A 85 19.92 13.10 10.60
CA GLU A 85 19.90 14.16 11.61
C GLU A 85 18.74 15.16 11.41
N ALA A 86 17.89 14.96 10.42
CA ALA A 86 16.77 15.85 10.12
C ALA A 86 15.62 15.63 11.11
N VAL A 87 15.57 16.47 12.17
CA VAL A 87 14.51 16.45 13.18
C VAL A 87 13.35 17.35 12.74
N ASP A 88 12.13 16.83 12.81
CA ASP A 88 10.91 17.56 12.47
C ASP A 88 10.59 18.60 13.54
N ALA A 89 10.40 19.86 13.14
CA ALA A 89 10.04 20.96 14.05
C ALA A 89 8.56 20.98 14.42
N ALA A 90 7.70 20.41 13.56
CA ALA A 90 6.25 20.36 13.73
C ALA A 90 5.66 19.05 13.20
N ASP A 91 4.46 18.72 13.63
CA ASP A 91 3.69 17.60 13.09
C ASP A 91 3.22 17.91 11.66
N ALA A 92 3.15 16.87 10.82
CA ALA A 92 2.42 16.93 9.56
C ALA A 92 0.93 17.19 9.83
N ASP A 93 0.24 17.85 8.87
CA ASP A 93 -1.17 18.25 9.04
C ASP A 93 -2.07 17.10 9.48
N LEU A 94 -1.91 15.93 8.88
CA LEU A 94 -2.72 14.76 9.21
C LEU A 94 -2.34 14.17 10.58
N VAL A 95 -1.09 14.27 11.00
CA VAL A 95 -0.64 13.89 12.35
C VAL A 95 -1.27 14.81 13.39
N ALA A 96 -1.28 16.13 13.13
CA ALA A 96 -1.93 17.10 14.01
C ALA A 96 -3.46 16.86 14.11
N ARG A 97 -4.13 16.53 12.98
CA ARG A 97 -5.56 16.16 12.97
C ARG A 97 -5.85 14.88 13.78
N LEU A 98 -4.99 13.86 13.67
CA LEU A 98 -5.11 12.64 14.48
C LEU A 98 -4.99 12.95 15.98
N ARG A 99 -4.00 13.76 16.38
CA ARG A 99 -3.84 14.18 17.77
C ARG A 99 -5.04 15.01 18.27
N ALA A 100 -5.53 15.93 17.44
CA ALA A 100 -6.72 16.73 17.76
C ALA A 100 -7.97 15.84 17.93
N ALA A 101 -8.04 14.71 17.23
CA ALA A 101 -9.09 13.70 17.42
C ALA A 101 -8.87 12.80 18.66
N GLY A 102 -7.78 12.98 19.41
CA GLY A 102 -7.45 12.22 20.62
C GLY A 102 -6.58 10.98 20.39
N ALA A 103 -6.09 10.75 19.17
CA ALA A 103 -5.18 9.64 18.89
C ALA A 103 -3.82 9.87 19.56
N VAL A 104 -3.21 8.79 20.02
CA VAL A 104 -1.91 8.78 20.69
C VAL A 104 -0.84 8.23 19.76
N VAL A 105 0.01 9.12 19.23
CA VAL A 105 1.10 8.73 18.32
C VAL A 105 2.18 7.99 19.10
N VAL A 106 2.43 6.70 18.79
CA VAL A 106 3.41 5.87 19.50
C VAL A 106 4.82 5.96 18.89
N GLY A 107 4.95 6.47 17.66
CA GLY A 107 6.23 6.61 16.99
C GLY A 107 6.14 6.48 15.48
N LYS A 108 7.31 6.41 14.83
CA LYS A 108 7.44 6.28 13.38
C LYS A 108 7.74 4.84 12.95
N ALA A 109 7.00 4.38 11.94
CA ALA A 109 7.09 3.04 11.37
C ALA A 109 8.07 3.00 10.19
N ASN A 110 8.84 1.92 10.07
CA ASN A 110 9.89 1.74 9.06
C ASN A 110 9.38 1.80 7.63
N VAL A 111 10.26 2.23 6.72
CA VAL A 111 10.01 2.38 5.27
C VAL A 111 11.16 1.81 4.45
N PRO A 112 10.98 1.49 3.16
CA PRO A 112 12.10 1.24 2.24
C PRO A 112 12.94 2.50 2.04
N GLN A 113 14.21 2.32 1.67
CA GLN A 113 15.06 3.45 1.29
C GLN A 113 14.40 4.31 0.20
N ALA A 114 14.27 5.61 0.46
CA ALA A 114 13.57 6.59 -0.38
C ALA A 114 12.10 6.22 -0.71
N MET A 115 11.47 5.32 0.04
CA MET A 115 10.13 4.76 -0.22
C MET A 115 9.97 4.12 -1.61
N PHE A 116 11.05 3.66 -2.23
CA PHE A 116 11.13 3.36 -3.66
C PHE A 116 10.76 1.91 -4.02
N LEU A 117 10.67 0.99 -3.04
CA LEU A 117 10.37 -0.43 -3.27
C LEU A 117 9.23 -0.95 -2.38
N HIS A 118 8.63 -2.06 -2.78
CA HIS A 118 7.68 -2.83 -1.96
C HIS A 118 8.42 -3.83 -1.03
N GLU A 119 9.49 -3.36 -0.39
CA GLU A 119 10.29 -4.11 0.58
C GLU A 119 10.85 -3.12 1.61
N THR A 120 10.38 -3.23 2.84
CA THR A 120 10.76 -2.32 3.93
C THR A 120 12.13 -2.69 4.49
N ASP A 121 13.15 -2.13 3.86
CA ASP A 121 14.57 -2.31 4.20
C ASP A 121 15.37 -1.05 3.83
N ASN A 122 16.23 -0.58 4.74
CA ASN A 122 17.06 0.60 4.52
C ASN A 122 18.31 0.60 5.45
N PRO A 123 19.38 1.34 5.11
CA PRO A 123 20.62 1.36 5.88
C PRO A 123 20.55 2.13 7.19
N VAL A 124 19.51 2.92 7.46
CA VAL A 124 19.38 3.70 8.70
C VAL A 124 18.74 2.87 9.80
N TRP A 125 17.66 2.20 9.50
CA TRP A 125 16.82 1.48 10.46
C TRP A 125 16.88 -0.04 10.31
N GLY A 126 17.47 -0.54 9.21
CA GLY A 126 17.48 -1.96 8.89
C GLY A 126 16.15 -2.44 8.29
N ARG A 127 15.97 -3.76 8.29
CA ARG A 127 14.90 -4.46 7.61
C ARG A 127 13.75 -4.78 8.56
N THR A 128 12.52 -4.60 8.08
CA THR A 128 11.29 -5.08 8.74
C THR A 128 10.91 -6.45 8.19
N ASN A 129 10.63 -7.39 9.07
CA ASN A 129 10.18 -8.73 8.70
C ASN A 129 8.65 -8.82 8.66
N HIS A 130 8.15 -9.74 7.85
CA HIS A 130 6.73 -10.08 7.82
C HIS A 130 6.28 -10.72 9.15
N PRO A 131 5.10 -10.37 9.69
CA PRO A 131 4.67 -10.85 11.02
C PRO A 131 4.58 -12.38 11.17
N GLN A 132 4.29 -13.10 10.09
CA GLN A 132 4.07 -14.55 10.09
C GLN A 132 5.24 -15.35 9.49
N ASP A 133 6.14 -14.72 8.71
CA ASP A 133 7.26 -15.38 8.03
C ASP A 133 8.47 -14.45 7.92
N ALA A 134 9.46 -14.64 8.79
CA ALA A 134 10.67 -13.81 8.82
C ALA A 134 11.56 -13.91 7.57
N ALA A 135 11.32 -14.88 6.66
CA ALA A 135 12.00 -14.98 5.37
C ALA A 135 11.41 -14.02 4.32
N ARG A 136 10.33 -13.33 4.66
CA ARG A 136 9.59 -12.41 3.76
C ARG A 136 9.49 -11.01 4.35
N GLY A 137 9.29 -10.04 3.46
CA GLY A 137 9.02 -8.66 3.84
C GLY A 137 7.52 -8.41 4.04
N PRO A 138 7.15 -7.40 4.83
CA PRO A 138 5.76 -6.98 5.03
C PRO A 138 5.20 -6.20 3.82
N GLY A 139 5.95 -6.12 2.73
CA GLY A 139 5.65 -5.21 1.63
C GLY A 139 6.24 -3.82 1.84
N GLY A 140 5.67 -2.83 1.15
CA GLY A 140 6.11 -1.43 1.23
C GLY A 140 5.31 -0.51 0.27
N SER A 141 5.50 0.80 0.44
CA SER A 141 6.44 1.44 1.35
C SER A 141 5.90 1.68 2.77
N SER A 142 4.61 1.44 3.08
CA SER A 142 4.04 1.48 4.44
C SER A 142 4.14 0.11 5.13
N GLY A 143 5.26 -0.61 4.95
CA GLY A 143 5.39 -1.98 5.46
C GLY A 143 5.57 -2.03 6.97
N GLY A 144 6.21 -1.04 7.59
CA GLY A 144 6.30 -0.93 9.04
C GLY A 144 4.92 -0.82 9.69
N ASP A 145 4.06 0.06 9.18
CA ASP A 145 2.69 0.24 9.69
C ASP A 145 1.87 -1.05 9.51
N ALA A 146 1.91 -1.65 8.31
CA ALA A 146 1.19 -2.90 8.06
C ALA A 146 1.63 -4.03 9.00
N ALA A 147 2.94 -4.15 9.27
CA ALA A 147 3.47 -5.15 10.20
C ALA A 147 3.02 -4.88 11.65
N LEU A 148 3.01 -3.62 12.10
CA LEU A 148 2.55 -3.24 13.43
C LEU A 148 1.06 -3.52 13.62
N VAL A 149 0.23 -3.16 12.64
CA VAL A 149 -1.23 -3.42 12.67
C VAL A 149 -1.49 -4.93 12.65
N ALA A 150 -0.85 -5.68 11.76
CA ALA A 150 -1.03 -7.13 11.65
C ALA A 150 -0.57 -7.87 12.91
N ALA A 151 0.51 -7.43 13.55
CA ALA A 151 0.99 -7.98 14.82
C ALA A 151 0.16 -7.50 16.03
N GLY A 152 -0.78 -6.59 15.82
CA GLY A 152 -1.63 -6.06 16.88
C GLY A 152 -0.91 -5.13 17.86
N VAL A 153 0.23 -4.58 17.48
CA VAL A 153 0.93 -3.56 18.28
C VAL A 153 0.09 -2.29 18.36
N VAL A 154 -0.40 -1.83 17.21
CA VAL A 154 -1.35 -0.71 17.13
C VAL A 154 -2.60 -1.12 16.34
N PRO A 155 -3.78 -0.55 16.63
CA PRO A 155 -4.99 -0.80 15.85
C PRO A 155 -5.02 0.00 14.54
N LEU A 156 -4.29 1.12 14.45
CA LEU A 156 -4.31 2.06 13.34
C LEU A 156 -2.89 2.48 12.93
N GLY A 157 -2.63 2.55 11.64
CA GLY A 157 -1.41 3.10 11.05
C GLY A 157 -1.72 4.19 10.03
N LEU A 158 -0.93 5.28 10.02
CA LEU A 158 -0.97 6.32 9.00
C LEU A 158 0.12 6.06 7.97
N GLY A 159 -0.25 5.91 6.70
CA GLY A 159 0.67 5.72 5.59
C GLY A 159 0.34 6.56 4.37
N ASN A 160 1.06 6.33 3.27
CA ASN A 160 0.75 6.92 1.98
C ASN A 160 0.99 5.95 0.81
N ASP A 161 0.41 6.26 -0.35
CA ASP A 161 0.39 5.39 -1.52
C ASP A 161 0.57 6.20 -2.81
N LEU A 162 1.62 5.92 -3.57
CA LEU A 162 1.88 6.46 -4.91
C LEU A 162 1.77 5.36 -5.99
N ALA A 163 2.08 4.11 -5.61
CA ALA A 163 2.17 2.97 -6.51
C ALA A 163 1.79 1.67 -5.80
N GLY A 164 0.78 1.71 -4.92
CA GLY A 164 0.35 0.57 -4.11
C GLY A 164 0.93 0.54 -2.70
N SER A 165 1.56 1.62 -2.24
CA SER A 165 2.33 1.62 -0.99
C SER A 165 1.52 1.54 0.32
N LEU A 166 0.20 1.59 0.29
CA LEU A 166 -0.72 1.19 1.35
C LEU A 166 -1.29 -0.21 1.08
N ARG A 167 -1.78 -0.42 -0.14
CA ARG A 167 -2.53 -1.61 -0.53
C ARG A 167 -1.66 -2.85 -0.60
N GLN A 168 -0.46 -2.74 -1.18
CA GLN A 168 0.47 -3.88 -1.29
C GLN A 168 0.92 -4.40 0.08
N PRO A 169 1.36 -3.57 1.07
CA PRO A 169 1.68 -4.09 2.39
C PRO A 169 0.43 -4.55 3.17
N ALA A 170 -0.74 -3.95 2.97
CA ALA A 170 -1.98 -4.45 3.54
C ALA A 170 -2.30 -5.87 3.05
N HIS A 171 -2.22 -6.11 1.74
CA HIS A 171 -2.34 -7.43 1.14
C HIS A 171 -1.32 -8.43 1.70
N ALA A 172 -0.04 -8.03 1.78
CA ALA A 172 1.03 -8.89 2.26
C ALA A 172 0.81 -9.35 3.72
N CYS A 173 0.39 -8.42 4.60
CA CYS A 173 0.24 -8.64 6.03
C CYS A 173 -1.17 -9.08 6.46
N GLY A 174 -2.17 -9.04 5.56
CA GLY A 174 -3.56 -9.39 5.88
C GLY A 174 -4.27 -8.33 6.73
N THR A 175 -4.05 -7.06 6.42
CA THR A 175 -4.74 -5.92 7.01
C THR A 175 -5.65 -5.24 5.99
N ALA A 176 -6.58 -4.41 6.45
CA ALA A 176 -7.37 -3.53 5.60
C ALA A 176 -6.68 -2.17 5.44
N THR A 177 -6.95 -1.47 4.34
CA THR A 177 -6.48 -0.11 4.10
C THR A 177 -7.42 0.66 3.18
N ILE A 178 -7.43 1.99 3.37
CA ILE A 178 -8.09 2.92 2.46
C ILE A 178 -7.09 3.98 1.98
N MET A 179 -7.11 4.25 0.69
CA MET A 179 -6.40 5.32 0.02
C MET A 179 -7.46 6.24 -0.64
N PRO A 180 -7.85 7.34 0.01
CA PRO A 180 -8.79 8.31 -0.55
C PRO A 180 -8.24 9.02 -1.79
N ARG A 181 -9.09 9.77 -2.49
CA ARG A 181 -8.67 10.69 -3.56
C ARG A 181 -7.70 11.73 -3.03
N SER A 182 -6.88 12.30 -3.91
CA SER A 182 -5.79 13.23 -3.54
C SER A 182 -6.26 14.48 -2.80
N THR A 183 -7.50 14.90 -3.03
CA THR A 183 -8.11 16.10 -2.43
C THR A 183 -8.67 15.91 -1.02
N VAL A 184 -8.74 14.66 -0.52
CA VAL A 184 -9.49 14.32 0.71
C VAL A 184 -8.68 14.55 1.98
N LEU A 185 -7.49 13.98 2.08
CA LEU A 185 -6.67 14.04 3.30
C LEU A 185 -5.57 15.10 3.26
N GLY A 186 -5.15 15.50 2.06
CA GLY A 186 -4.01 16.38 1.89
C GLY A 186 -2.67 15.65 2.05
N ALA A 187 -1.56 16.38 1.93
CA ALA A 187 -0.21 15.84 2.04
C ALA A 187 0.75 16.78 2.80
N GLY A 188 0.24 17.80 3.49
CA GLY A 188 1.07 18.76 4.22
C GLY A 188 1.94 18.10 5.29
N GLY A 189 3.25 18.38 5.27
CA GLY A 189 4.24 17.78 6.17
C GLY A 189 4.60 16.33 5.87
N ALA A 190 4.09 15.73 4.77
CA ALA A 190 4.61 14.46 4.27
C ALA A 190 5.78 14.74 3.31
N PHE A 191 6.90 14.03 3.48
CA PHE A 191 8.06 14.19 2.61
C PHE A 191 7.74 13.65 1.20
N ASP A 192 7.85 14.52 0.19
CA ASP A 192 7.70 14.17 -1.22
C ASP A 192 9.07 13.83 -1.83
N THR A 193 9.29 12.57 -2.19
CA THR A 193 10.52 12.11 -2.83
C THR A 193 10.61 12.47 -4.31
N MET A 194 9.51 12.91 -4.93
CA MET A 194 9.40 13.21 -6.35
C MET A 194 8.63 14.51 -6.60
N PRO A 195 9.09 15.67 -6.10
CA PRO A 195 8.36 16.94 -6.22
C PRO A 195 8.11 17.36 -7.69
N GLY A 196 8.95 16.91 -8.63
CA GLY A 196 8.76 17.12 -10.06
C GLY A 196 7.63 16.27 -10.69
N LEU A 197 7.11 15.26 -10.00
CA LEU A 197 5.99 14.47 -10.46
C LEU A 197 4.67 15.19 -10.14
N THR A 198 4.14 15.95 -11.10
CA THR A 198 2.94 16.79 -10.91
C THR A 198 1.65 16.17 -11.45
N VAL A 199 1.75 15.10 -12.24
CA VAL A 199 0.61 14.44 -12.92
C VAL A 199 -0.30 13.71 -11.92
N PHE A 200 0.28 13.13 -10.89
CA PHE A 200 -0.38 12.54 -9.72
C PHE A 200 0.58 12.58 -8.53
N ARG A 201 0.08 12.44 -7.32
CA ARG A 201 0.84 12.61 -6.07
C ARG A 201 0.69 11.40 -5.14
N PRO A 202 1.64 11.19 -4.20
CA PRO A 202 1.39 10.28 -3.08
C PRO A 202 0.15 10.71 -2.31
N ARG A 203 -0.71 9.77 -1.96
CA ARG A 203 -1.95 10.01 -1.22
C ARG A 203 -1.88 9.38 0.16
N ALA A 204 -2.19 10.16 1.18
CA ALA A 204 -2.29 9.68 2.55
C ALA A 204 -3.48 8.71 2.69
N GLY A 205 -3.40 7.82 3.68
CA GLY A 205 -4.46 6.89 4.02
C GLY A 205 -4.13 6.09 5.26
N PHE A 206 -5.03 5.22 5.66
CA PHE A 206 -4.95 4.47 6.90
C PHE A 206 -4.86 2.96 6.67
N LEU A 207 -4.19 2.27 7.60
CA LEU A 207 -4.19 0.81 7.74
C LEU A 207 -4.84 0.44 9.06
N ALA A 208 -5.70 -0.56 9.05
CA ALA A 208 -6.35 -1.10 10.23
C ALA A 208 -6.58 -2.61 10.09
N ARG A 209 -7.09 -3.27 11.15
CA ARG A 209 -7.42 -4.69 11.07
C ARG A 209 -8.79 -4.95 10.48
N ALA A 210 -9.72 -4.02 10.66
CA ALA A 210 -11.08 -4.09 10.15
C ALA A 210 -11.42 -2.86 9.32
N VAL A 211 -12.34 -3.01 8.36
CA VAL A 211 -12.79 -1.92 7.48
C VAL A 211 -13.53 -0.83 8.28
N ALA A 212 -14.33 -1.22 9.28
CA ALA A 212 -15.03 -0.29 10.15
C ALA A 212 -14.08 0.68 10.88
N ASP A 213 -12.88 0.23 11.27
CA ASP A 213 -11.86 1.08 11.89
C ASP A 213 -11.33 2.15 10.92
N LEU A 214 -11.25 1.86 9.63
CA LEU A 214 -10.87 2.83 8.59
C LEU A 214 -11.93 3.92 8.43
N ARG A 215 -13.19 3.53 8.44
CA ARG A 215 -14.33 4.46 8.39
C ARG A 215 -14.32 5.41 9.59
N LEU A 216 -14.13 4.87 10.79
CA LEU A 216 -14.01 5.66 12.00
C LEU A 216 -12.81 6.62 11.96
N ALA A 217 -11.64 6.16 11.49
CA ALA A 217 -10.45 6.98 11.36
C ALA A 217 -10.64 8.15 10.38
N LEU A 218 -11.27 7.91 9.22
CA LEU A 218 -11.58 8.97 8.26
C LEU A 218 -12.55 9.99 8.84
N ALA A 219 -13.63 9.54 9.45
CA ALA A 219 -14.61 10.41 10.10
C ALA A 219 -13.96 11.25 11.21
N ALA A 220 -13.10 10.65 12.02
CA ALA A 220 -12.39 11.32 13.12
C ALA A 220 -11.47 12.45 12.67
N VAL A 221 -10.89 12.33 11.48
CA VAL A 221 -10.06 13.39 10.90
C VAL A 221 -10.85 14.33 9.97
N GLY A 222 -12.18 14.34 10.06
CA GLY A 222 -13.07 15.29 9.37
C GLY A 222 -13.43 14.90 7.93
N VAL A 223 -13.34 13.62 7.59
CA VAL A 223 -13.78 13.09 6.29
C VAL A 223 -15.02 12.21 6.52
N PRO A 224 -16.24 12.74 6.32
CA PRO A 224 -17.45 11.95 6.50
C PRO A 224 -17.56 10.88 5.42
N VAL A 225 -17.72 9.65 5.84
CA VAL A 225 -17.88 8.47 4.97
C VAL A 225 -19.05 7.63 5.50
N PRO A 226 -20.30 8.11 5.32
CA PRO A 226 -21.48 7.40 5.82
C PRO A 226 -21.58 6.02 5.16
N ALA A 227 -22.07 5.04 5.89
CA ALA A 227 -22.47 3.76 5.31
C ALA A 227 -23.84 3.90 4.64
N GLU A 228 -24.02 3.26 3.50
CA GLU A 228 -25.31 3.20 2.80
C GLU A 228 -25.86 1.76 2.81
N PRO A 229 -26.40 1.29 3.95
CA PRO A 229 -26.90 -0.06 4.05
C PRO A 229 -28.07 -0.29 3.09
N GLY A 230 -28.06 -1.44 2.40
CA GLY A 230 -29.11 -1.81 1.44
C GLY A 230 -28.98 -1.21 0.05
N ARG A 231 -27.94 -0.44 -0.23
CA ARG A 231 -27.60 -0.02 -1.61
C ARG A 231 -27.36 -1.24 -2.48
N ARG A 232 -28.05 -1.31 -3.62
CA ARG A 232 -27.74 -2.31 -4.64
C ARG A 232 -26.52 -1.88 -5.42
N LEU A 233 -25.45 -2.70 -5.33
CA LEU A 233 -24.17 -2.41 -5.98
C LEU A 233 -24.01 -3.22 -7.26
N THR A 234 -23.40 -2.61 -8.28
CA THR A 234 -22.91 -3.29 -9.48
C THR A 234 -21.39 -3.25 -9.47
N ILE A 235 -20.75 -4.42 -9.43
CA ILE A 235 -19.31 -4.58 -9.24
C ILE A 235 -18.68 -5.17 -10.49
N GLY A 236 -17.78 -4.40 -11.12
CA GLY A 236 -16.88 -4.91 -12.14
C GLY A 236 -15.75 -5.72 -11.51
N TRP A 237 -15.19 -6.72 -12.21
CA TRP A 237 -14.03 -7.44 -11.66
C TRP A 237 -13.14 -8.08 -12.72
N TRP A 238 -11.88 -8.29 -12.35
CA TRP A 238 -10.91 -9.15 -13.06
C TRP A 238 -9.94 -9.79 -12.06
N ASP A 239 -9.42 -10.97 -12.37
CA ASP A 239 -8.56 -11.77 -11.48
C ASP A 239 -7.08 -11.87 -11.92
N ASP A 240 -6.71 -11.11 -12.94
CA ASP A 240 -5.33 -10.96 -13.46
C ASP A 240 -5.19 -9.56 -14.08
N GLY A 241 -4.20 -9.29 -14.93
CA GLY A 241 -4.09 -8.03 -15.70
C GLY A 241 -2.77 -7.30 -15.50
N GLY A 242 -1.76 -7.95 -14.93
CA GLY A 242 -0.40 -7.41 -14.82
C GLY A 242 0.60 -8.11 -15.75
N PRO A 243 1.80 -7.51 -15.93
CA PRO A 243 2.91 -8.13 -16.68
C PRO A 243 3.43 -9.43 -16.04
N ILE A 244 3.21 -9.61 -14.74
CA ILE A 244 3.43 -10.87 -14.02
C ILE A 244 2.06 -11.50 -13.80
N PRO A 245 1.78 -12.68 -14.37
CA PRO A 245 0.51 -13.36 -14.17
C PRO A 245 0.24 -13.60 -12.68
N ALA A 246 -0.99 -13.41 -12.24
CA ALA A 246 -1.37 -13.61 -10.85
C ALA A 246 -1.24 -15.08 -10.42
N SER A 247 -0.77 -15.32 -9.17
CA SER A 247 -0.72 -16.64 -8.56
C SER A 247 -2.11 -17.28 -8.48
N PRO A 248 -2.22 -18.61 -8.44
CA PRO A 248 -3.51 -19.28 -8.25
C PRO A 248 -4.28 -18.78 -7.04
N ALA A 249 -3.60 -18.60 -5.90
CA ALA A 249 -4.19 -18.05 -4.67
C ALA A 249 -4.76 -16.65 -4.86
N ILE A 250 -4.07 -15.78 -5.61
CA ILE A 250 -4.52 -14.42 -5.89
C ILE A 250 -5.79 -14.43 -6.73
N ARG A 251 -5.81 -15.23 -7.81
CA ARG A 251 -7.01 -15.35 -8.67
C ARG A 251 -8.20 -15.91 -7.90
N ARG A 252 -7.97 -16.92 -7.06
CA ARG A 252 -9.02 -17.47 -6.19
C ARG A 252 -9.52 -16.43 -5.20
N GLY A 253 -8.63 -15.67 -4.56
CA GLY A 253 -9.00 -14.62 -3.61
C GLY A 253 -9.94 -13.58 -4.23
N VAL A 254 -9.69 -13.16 -5.48
CA VAL A 254 -10.62 -12.26 -6.20
C VAL A 254 -11.97 -12.93 -6.43
N ARG A 255 -12.00 -14.20 -6.88
CA ARG A 255 -13.26 -14.92 -7.13
C ARG A 255 -14.05 -15.12 -5.84
N GLU A 256 -13.40 -15.50 -4.73
CA GLU A 256 -14.06 -15.61 -3.42
C GLU A 256 -14.64 -14.26 -2.95
N ALA A 257 -13.95 -13.14 -3.20
CA ALA A 257 -14.48 -11.80 -2.89
C ALA A 257 -15.73 -11.48 -3.74
N VAL A 258 -15.69 -11.80 -5.03
CA VAL A 258 -16.81 -11.61 -5.96
C VAL A 258 -18.01 -12.49 -5.59
N GLU A 259 -17.79 -13.75 -5.20
CA GLU A 259 -18.84 -14.66 -4.70
C GLU A 259 -19.50 -14.09 -3.45
N ARG A 260 -18.73 -13.59 -2.46
CA ARG A 260 -19.29 -12.94 -1.26
C ARG A 260 -20.15 -11.73 -1.57
N LEU A 261 -19.74 -10.92 -2.56
CA LEU A 261 -20.51 -9.75 -3.02
C LEU A 261 -21.81 -10.18 -3.69
N ALA A 262 -21.78 -11.22 -4.52
CA ALA A 262 -22.98 -11.78 -5.15
C ALA A 262 -23.94 -12.36 -4.11
N ASP A 263 -23.43 -13.08 -3.12
CA ASP A 263 -24.22 -13.62 -1.99
C ASP A 263 -24.84 -12.50 -1.13
N ALA A 264 -24.16 -11.34 -1.04
CA ALA A 264 -24.69 -10.13 -0.41
C ALA A 264 -25.70 -9.36 -1.29
N GLY A 265 -26.00 -9.84 -2.50
CA GLY A 265 -27.00 -9.25 -3.42
C GLY A 265 -26.45 -8.24 -4.41
N ALA A 266 -25.14 -8.10 -4.55
CA ALA A 266 -24.54 -7.27 -5.59
C ALA A 266 -24.64 -7.93 -6.97
N THR A 267 -24.83 -7.11 -8.01
CA THR A 267 -24.65 -7.55 -9.41
C THR A 267 -23.15 -7.56 -9.71
N VAL A 268 -22.63 -8.68 -10.22
CA VAL A 268 -21.20 -8.81 -10.53
C VAL A 268 -20.98 -9.05 -12.01
N GLN A 269 -20.03 -8.34 -12.64
CA GLN A 269 -19.72 -8.51 -14.06
C GLN A 269 -18.20 -8.58 -14.29
N ARG A 270 -17.78 -9.55 -15.09
CA ARG A 270 -16.37 -9.68 -15.45
C ARG A 270 -16.02 -8.65 -16.52
N LEU A 271 -14.93 -7.89 -16.29
CA LEU A 271 -14.43 -6.87 -17.19
C LEU A 271 -13.12 -7.32 -17.87
N ASP A 272 -12.77 -6.67 -18.97
CA ASP A 272 -11.48 -6.85 -19.61
C ASP A 272 -10.35 -6.19 -18.78
N ALA A 273 -9.35 -6.99 -18.44
CA ALA A 273 -8.19 -6.57 -17.65
C ALA A 273 -7.10 -5.81 -18.45
N SER A 274 -7.24 -5.68 -19.77
CA SER A 274 -6.20 -5.10 -20.65
C SER A 274 -5.83 -3.66 -20.25
N LEU A 275 -6.80 -2.88 -19.77
CA LEU A 275 -6.57 -1.51 -19.28
C LEU A 275 -5.68 -1.47 -18.03
N ALA A 276 -5.69 -2.49 -17.17
CA ALA A 276 -4.83 -2.54 -15.99
C ALA A 276 -3.34 -2.63 -16.39
N ALA A 277 -3.00 -3.44 -17.40
CA ALA A 277 -1.63 -3.54 -17.92
C ALA A 277 -1.20 -2.23 -18.61
N ALA A 278 -2.09 -1.61 -19.38
CA ALA A 278 -1.83 -0.31 -20.02
C ALA A 278 -1.60 0.80 -18.98
N ALA A 279 -2.42 0.83 -17.93
CA ALA A 279 -2.27 1.77 -16.81
C ALA A 279 -0.93 1.60 -16.09
N ALA A 280 -0.51 0.36 -15.83
CA ALA A 280 0.76 0.08 -15.21
C ALA A 280 1.94 0.58 -16.05
N THR A 281 1.91 0.34 -17.34
CA THR A 281 2.92 0.81 -18.29
C THR A 281 2.99 2.34 -18.31
N LEU A 282 1.85 3.00 -18.40
CA LEU A 282 1.75 4.46 -18.46
C LEU A 282 2.18 5.11 -17.13
N HIS A 283 1.77 4.56 -15.98
CA HIS A 283 2.19 5.03 -14.67
C HIS A 283 3.72 5.02 -14.54
N LEU A 284 4.36 3.90 -14.87
CA LEU A 284 5.82 3.78 -14.82
C LEU A 284 6.53 4.71 -15.81
N ALA A 285 5.95 4.93 -16.99
CA ALA A 285 6.45 5.90 -17.97
C ALA A 285 6.44 7.32 -17.40
N ILE A 286 5.33 7.73 -16.75
CA ILE A 286 5.21 9.06 -16.13
C ILE A 286 6.17 9.21 -14.96
N VAL A 287 6.21 8.24 -14.03
CA VAL A 287 7.13 8.29 -12.87
C VAL A 287 8.59 8.40 -13.33
N SER A 288 9.00 7.61 -14.31
CA SER A 288 10.38 7.65 -14.81
C SER A 288 10.71 8.92 -15.61
N ALA A 289 9.72 9.53 -16.26
CA ALA A 289 9.90 10.78 -17.00
C ALA A 289 10.08 12.02 -16.10
N HIS A 290 9.53 11.97 -14.88
CA HIS A 290 9.48 13.11 -13.96
C HIS A 290 10.32 12.92 -12.70
N GLY A 291 10.28 11.73 -12.06
CA GLY A 291 10.72 11.56 -10.67
C GLY A 291 12.14 11.03 -10.47
N THR A 292 12.78 10.43 -11.48
CA THR A 292 14.08 9.74 -11.30
C THR A 292 15.19 10.70 -10.86
N ALA A 293 15.22 11.92 -11.40
CA ALA A 293 16.23 12.92 -11.04
C ALA A 293 16.06 13.44 -9.61
N ASP A 294 14.82 13.57 -9.14
CA ASP A 294 14.53 14.03 -7.78
C ASP A 294 15.00 13.00 -6.76
N VAL A 295 14.69 11.73 -6.99
CA VAL A 295 15.15 10.65 -6.11
C VAL A 295 16.68 10.55 -6.08
N TRP A 296 17.36 10.76 -7.22
CA TRP A 296 18.84 10.78 -7.25
C TRP A 296 19.44 11.88 -6.35
N ARG A 297 18.82 13.07 -6.30
CA ARG A 297 19.30 14.18 -5.46
C ARG A 297 19.28 13.84 -3.97
N LEU A 298 18.40 12.96 -3.53
CA LEU A 298 18.34 12.53 -2.13
C LEU A 298 19.59 11.74 -1.69
N PHE A 299 20.34 11.15 -2.65
CA PHE A 299 21.54 10.35 -2.39
C PHE A 299 22.84 11.15 -2.50
N THR A 300 22.82 12.46 -2.23
CA THR A 300 24.04 13.27 -2.24
C THR A 300 25.02 12.77 -1.18
N GLY A 301 26.19 12.32 -1.63
CA GLY A 301 27.25 11.82 -0.73
C GLY A 301 27.12 10.35 -0.29
N GLU A 302 26.05 9.64 -0.70
CA GLU A 302 25.91 8.20 -0.41
C GLU A 302 25.48 7.39 -1.63
N ARG A 303 25.66 6.08 -1.55
CA ARG A 303 25.20 5.16 -2.61
C ARG A 303 23.86 4.56 -2.21
N PRO A 304 22.85 4.60 -3.12
CA PRO A 304 21.60 3.89 -2.87
C PRO A 304 21.83 2.38 -2.76
N MET A 305 20.97 1.70 -2.01
CA MET A 305 20.94 0.23 -1.97
C MET A 305 20.88 -0.35 -3.39
N ARG A 306 21.45 -1.54 -3.59
CA ARG A 306 21.62 -2.14 -4.93
C ARG A 306 20.33 -2.16 -5.76
N GLY A 307 19.21 -2.52 -5.14
CA GLY A 307 17.89 -2.58 -5.81
C GLY A 307 17.43 -1.21 -6.28
N VAL A 308 17.46 -0.21 -5.39
CA VAL A 308 17.09 1.18 -5.66
C VAL A 308 18.00 1.76 -6.74
N GLY A 309 19.33 1.67 -6.56
CA GLY A 309 20.31 2.20 -7.51
C GLY A 309 20.22 1.55 -8.90
N ARG A 310 19.85 0.26 -8.99
CA ARG A 310 19.59 -0.39 -10.28
C ARG A 310 18.40 0.23 -11.00
N LEU A 311 17.28 0.38 -10.32
CA LEU A 311 16.05 0.93 -10.91
C LEU A 311 16.22 2.41 -11.29
N LEU A 312 16.91 3.19 -10.46
CA LEU A 312 17.22 4.59 -10.78
C LEU A 312 18.11 4.72 -12.02
N ARG A 313 19.15 3.88 -12.15
CA ARG A 313 20.00 3.86 -13.37
C ARG A 313 19.22 3.47 -14.62
N LEU A 314 18.36 2.45 -14.52
CA LEU A 314 17.51 2.04 -15.64
C LEU A 314 16.48 3.14 -15.98
N GLY A 315 15.88 3.80 -14.97
CA GLY A 315 14.99 4.92 -15.16
C GLY A 315 15.65 6.12 -15.84
N GLY A 316 16.89 6.44 -15.47
CA GLY A 316 17.66 7.55 -16.03
C GLY A 316 18.34 7.25 -17.37
N MET A 317 18.30 6.00 -17.88
CA MET A 317 18.95 5.63 -19.15
C MET A 317 18.36 6.43 -20.34
N PRO A 318 19.19 7.03 -21.22
CA PRO A 318 18.72 7.75 -22.39
C PRO A 318 17.84 6.91 -23.30
N ARG A 319 16.79 7.51 -23.86
CA ARG A 319 15.82 6.78 -24.70
C ARG A 319 16.42 6.13 -25.94
N TRP A 320 17.38 6.76 -26.57
CA TRP A 320 18.00 6.23 -27.78
C TRP A 320 18.77 4.90 -27.55
N MET A 321 19.24 4.65 -26.33
CA MET A 321 19.92 3.40 -25.97
C MET A 321 18.94 2.24 -25.71
N ARG A 322 17.72 2.56 -25.28
CA ARG A 322 16.76 1.57 -24.76
C ARG A 322 16.37 0.48 -25.74
N PRO A 323 16.13 0.75 -27.06
CA PRO A 323 15.79 -0.31 -28.01
C PRO A 323 16.91 -1.35 -28.16
N ALA A 324 18.17 -0.90 -28.26
CA ALA A 324 19.30 -1.81 -28.37
C ALA A 324 19.49 -2.65 -27.08
N VAL A 325 19.43 -2.00 -25.90
CA VAL A 325 19.55 -2.70 -24.61
C VAL A 325 18.38 -3.65 -24.41
N ALA A 326 17.15 -3.25 -24.70
CA ALA A 326 15.98 -4.10 -24.60
C ALA A 326 16.05 -5.31 -25.53
N GLY A 327 16.56 -5.13 -26.76
CA GLY A 327 16.83 -6.23 -27.69
C GLY A 327 17.79 -7.25 -27.10
N MET A 328 18.92 -6.82 -26.57
CA MET A 328 19.91 -7.71 -25.92
C MET A 328 19.31 -8.43 -24.69
N VAL A 329 18.57 -7.69 -23.86
CA VAL A 329 17.92 -8.24 -22.66
C VAL A 329 16.86 -9.29 -23.04
N ARG A 330 16.12 -9.07 -24.13
CA ARG A 330 15.13 -10.01 -24.65
C ARG A 330 15.76 -11.28 -25.22
N LEU A 331 16.88 -11.17 -25.92
CA LEU A 331 17.63 -12.32 -26.45
C LEU A 331 18.09 -13.31 -25.37
N VAL A 332 18.34 -12.82 -24.15
CA VAL A 332 18.70 -13.67 -23.00
C VAL A 332 17.47 -14.09 -22.17
N GLY A 333 16.26 -14.05 -22.75
CA GLY A 333 15.03 -14.56 -22.14
C GLY A 333 14.42 -13.65 -21.07
N ARG A 334 14.74 -12.35 -21.04
CA ARG A 334 14.26 -11.38 -20.03
C ARG A 334 13.22 -10.43 -20.64
N GLY A 335 12.13 -10.98 -21.16
CA GLY A 335 11.11 -10.24 -21.91
C GLY A 335 10.42 -9.16 -21.06
N ILE A 336 10.01 -9.48 -19.85
CA ILE A 336 9.32 -8.54 -18.94
C ILE A 336 10.21 -7.32 -18.62
N GLU A 337 11.50 -7.54 -18.37
CA GLU A 337 12.43 -6.43 -18.11
C GLU A 337 12.67 -5.59 -19.37
N ALA A 338 12.71 -6.22 -20.56
CA ALA A 338 12.86 -5.52 -21.83
C ALA A 338 11.65 -4.61 -22.12
N ASP A 339 10.43 -5.09 -21.88
CA ASP A 339 9.20 -4.31 -22.05
C ASP A 339 9.14 -3.13 -21.07
N GLY A 340 9.47 -3.35 -19.81
CA GLY A 340 9.60 -2.28 -18.80
C GLY A 340 10.64 -1.23 -19.19
N LEU A 341 11.77 -1.65 -19.77
CA LEU A 341 12.81 -0.74 -20.25
C LEU A 341 12.33 0.12 -21.43
N LEU A 342 11.58 -0.42 -22.36
CA LEU A 342 11.01 0.33 -23.49
C LEU A 342 9.94 1.33 -23.05
N ALA A 343 9.13 0.97 -22.06
CA ALA A 343 8.06 1.83 -21.55
C ALA A 343 8.59 3.05 -20.79
N THR A 344 9.69 2.92 -20.04
CA THR A 344 10.20 3.91 -19.09
C THR A 344 11.26 4.85 -19.71
N GLY A 345 11.72 5.83 -18.94
CA GLY A 345 12.86 6.71 -19.23
C GLY A 345 12.52 8.18 -19.38
N PRO A 346 13.56 9.03 -19.42
CA PRO A 346 13.38 10.47 -19.49
C PRO A 346 12.63 10.88 -20.77
N ARG A 347 11.87 11.95 -20.68
CA ARG A 347 11.09 12.56 -21.77
C ARG A 347 11.39 14.05 -21.83
N ASP A 348 11.39 14.62 -23.02
CA ASP A 348 11.30 16.08 -23.23
C ASP A 348 9.90 16.62 -22.90
N ALA A 349 9.68 17.90 -23.07
CA ALA A 349 8.39 18.53 -22.78
C ALA A 349 7.25 17.96 -23.62
N ALA A 350 7.49 17.75 -24.92
CA ALA A 350 6.49 17.16 -25.83
C ALA A 350 6.15 15.72 -25.45
N GLY A 351 7.16 14.90 -25.11
CA GLY A 351 6.98 13.53 -24.65
C GLY A 351 6.24 13.45 -23.31
N ARG A 352 6.47 14.40 -22.38
CA ARG A 352 5.70 14.48 -21.13
C ARG A 352 4.24 14.87 -21.39
N ALA A 353 3.99 15.84 -22.27
CA ALA A 353 2.64 16.22 -22.67
C ALA A 353 1.88 15.03 -23.32
N ALA A 354 2.55 14.26 -24.16
CA ALA A 354 1.97 13.03 -24.75
C ALA A 354 1.60 11.98 -23.69
N LEU A 355 2.36 11.85 -22.61
CA LEU A 355 2.02 10.95 -21.50
C LEU A 355 0.77 11.43 -20.73
N VAL A 356 0.60 12.75 -20.57
CA VAL A 356 -0.60 13.33 -19.96
C VAL A 356 -1.82 13.06 -20.83
N ALA A 357 -1.73 13.32 -22.16
CA ALA A 357 -2.83 13.02 -23.09
C ALA A 357 -3.19 11.52 -23.13
N ALA A 358 -2.18 10.64 -23.03
CA ALA A 358 -2.41 9.20 -22.93
C ALA A 358 -3.15 8.82 -21.63
N ARG A 359 -2.88 9.52 -20.51
CA ARG A 359 -3.62 9.35 -19.24
C ARG A 359 -5.09 9.74 -19.40
N GLU A 360 -5.38 10.86 -20.05
CA GLU A 360 -6.74 11.30 -20.32
C GLU A 360 -7.51 10.31 -21.20
N THR A 361 -6.87 9.81 -22.25
CA THR A 361 -7.42 8.76 -23.11
C THR A 361 -7.72 7.48 -22.32
N LEU A 362 -6.81 7.07 -21.43
CA LEU A 362 -7.00 5.89 -20.59
C LEU A 362 -8.11 6.11 -19.58
N ALA A 363 -8.25 7.31 -19.02
CA ALA A 363 -9.34 7.67 -18.11
C ALA A 363 -10.71 7.57 -18.80
N ALA A 364 -10.85 8.07 -20.02
CA ALA A 364 -12.07 7.96 -20.79
C ALA A 364 -12.43 6.49 -21.08
N ARG A 365 -11.46 5.69 -21.51
CA ARG A 365 -11.67 4.24 -21.73
C ARG A 365 -12.04 3.48 -20.47
N PHE A 366 -11.46 3.86 -19.31
CA PHE A 366 -11.81 3.25 -18.04
C PHE A 366 -13.24 3.63 -17.62
N ALA A 367 -13.66 4.87 -17.81
CA ALA A 367 -15.02 5.32 -17.56
C ALA A 367 -16.03 4.57 -18.44
N GLU A 368 -15.71 4.33 -19.71
CA GLU A 368 -16.54 3.52 -20.63
C GLU A 368 -16.62 2.06 -20.17
N LEU A 369 -15.48 1.43 -19.88
CA LEU A 369 -15.39 0.03 -19.42
C LEU A 369 -16.20 -0.21 -18.13
N THR A 370 -16.21 0.76 -17.22
CA THR A 370 -16.87 0.68 -15.91
C THR A 370 -18.25 1.36 -15.88
N SER A 371 -18.79 1.71 -17.04
CA SER A 371 -20.11 2.31 -17.14
C SER A 371 -21.15 1.40 -16.49
N GLY A 372 -21.94 1.96 -15.55
CA GLY A 372 -22.92 1.22 -14.77
C GLY A 372 -22.36 0.40 -13.60
N CYS A 373 -21.05 0.43 -13.34
CA CYS A 373 -20.46 -0.10 -12.12
C CYS A 373 -20.39 0.98 -11.03
N ASP A 374 -20.42 0.56 -9.78
CA ASP A 374 -20.13 1.38 -8.61
C ASP A 374 -18.67 1.28 -8.18
N ALA A 375 -18.06 0.10 -8.31
CA ALA A 375 -16.67 -0.18 -8.01
C ALA A 375 -16.14 -1.36 -8.83
N VAL A 376 -14.81 -1.54 -8.76
CA VAL A 376 -14.12 -2.67 -9.38
C VAL A 376 -13.35 -3.45 -8.32
N VAL A 377 -13.46 -4.79 -8.33
CA VAL A 377 -12.66 -5.71 -7.50
C VAL A 377 -11.59 -6.38 -8.35
N CYS A 378 -10.34 -6.30 -7.92
CA CYS A 378 -9.23 -6.88 -8.67
C CYS A 378 -8.04 -7.23 -7.74
N PRO A 379 -6.97 -7.89 -8.25
CA PRO A 379 -5.78 -8.16 -7.46
C PRO A 379 -5.13 -6.88 -6.91
N VAL A 380 -4.58 -6.94 -5.71
CA VAL A 380 -3.64 -5.93 -5.19
C VAL A 380 -2.25 -6.18 -5.78
N SER A 381 -1.83 -7.43 -5.78
CA SER A 381 -0.53 -7.89 -6.23
C SER A 381 -0.69 -9.20 -7.01
N ALA A 382 0.19 -9.45 -7.96
CA ALA A 382 0.25 -10.73 -8.66
C ALA A 382 0.79 -11.88 -7.76
N LEU A 383 1.36 -11.56 -6.61
CA LEU A 383 2.09 -12.49 -5.73
C LEU A 383 1.70 -12.31 -4.28
N PRO A 384 1.77 -13.34 -3.44
CA PRO A 384 1.78 -13.21 -1.99
C PRO A 384 2.97 -12.37 -1.50
N ALA A 385 3.10 -12.17 -0.17
CA ALA A 385 4.22 -11.44 0.43
C ALA A 385 5.57 -11.85 -0.16
N LEU A 386 6.37 -10.88 -0.61
CA LEU A 386 7.63 -11.11 -1.31
C LEU A 386 8.72 -11.63 -0.38
N ARG A 387 9.61 -12.49 -0.89
CA ARG A 387 10.84 -12.85 -0.20
C ARG A 387 11.79 -11.66 -0.14
N HIS A 388 12.53 -11.55 0.94
CA HIS A 388 13.55 -10.51 1.08
C HIS A 388 14.53 -10.50 -0.09
N GLY A 389 14.94 -9.30 -0.52
CA GLY A 389 15.87 -9.07 -1.62
C GLY A 389 15.28 -9.25 -3.02
N THR A 390 13.97 -9.50 -3.16
CA THR A 390 13.36 -9.77 -4.47
C THR A 390 12.56 -8.61 -5.05
N ALA A 391 12.20 -7.61 -4.25
CA ALA A 391 11.28 -6.53 -4.65
C ALA A 391 11.73 -5.74 -5.88
N ALA A 392 13.04 -5.46 -6.02
CA ALA A 392 13.55 -4.76 -7.20
C ALA A 392 13.42 -5.55 -8.51
N ARG A 393 13.35 -6.88 -8.45
CA ARG A 393 13.07 -7.75 -9.60
C ARG A 393 11.58 -7.93 -9.83
N LEU A 394 10.80 -7.93 -8.76
CA LEU A 394 9.37 -8.16 -8.77
C LEU A 394 8.56 -6.84 -8.62
N VAL A 395 9.15 -5.70 -9.00
CA VAL A 395 8.52 -4.38 -8.88
C VAL A 395 7.15 -4.32 -9.59
N LEU A 396 7.00 -5.08 -10.68
CA LEU A 396 5.74 -5.19 -11.43
C LEU A 396 4.71 -6.14 -10.78
N ALA A 397 5.03 -6.80 -9.66
CA ALA A 397 4.03 -7.60 -8.94
C ALA A 397 2.87 -6.74 -8.44
N ALA A 398 3.12 -5.49 -8.05
CA ALA A 398 2.10 -4.54 -7.62
C ALA A 398 1.48 -3.70 -8.77
N ALA A 399 1.75 -4.08 -10.04
CA ALA A 399 1.18 -3.40 -11.21
C ALA A 399 -0.36 -3.19 -11.14
N PRO A 400 -1.16 -4.12 -10.59
CA PRO A 400 -2.60 -3.91 -10.44
C PRO A 400 -2.97 -2.66 -9.61
N CYS A 401 -2.13 -2.20 -8.70
CA CYS A 401 -2.39 -1.00 -7.90
C CYS A 401 -2.29 0.30 -8.71
N LEU A 402 -1.54 0.30 -9.82
CA LEU A 402 -1.10 1.53 -10.49
C LEU A 402 -2.24 2.31 -11.17
N LEU A 403 -3.30 1.62 -11.58
CA LEU A 403 -4.49 2.22 -12.19
C LEU A 403 -5.13 3.27 -11.28
N ALA A 404 -5.40 2.91 -10.02
CA ALA A 404 -6.06 3.82 -9.08
C ALA A 404 -5.22 5.06 -8.76
N ASN A 405 -3.88 4.90 -8.65
CA ASN A 405 -2.99 6.05 -8.47
C ASN A 405 -2.97 6.95 -9.71
N LEU A 406 -2.88 6.35 -10.90
CA LEU A 406 -2.78 7.07 -12.17
C LEU A 406 -4.03 7.91 -12.44
N LEU A 407 -5.21 7.40 -12.11
CA LEU A 407 -6.49 8.05 -12.40
C LEU A 407 -7.08 8.82 -11.21
N ASP A 408 -6.37 8.89 -10.09
CA ASP A 408 -6.82 9.54 -8.84
C ASP A 408 -8.17 8.99 -8.31
N LEU A 409 -8.36 7.67 -8.39
CA LEU A 409 -9.56 7.00 -7.91
C LEU A 409 -9.41 6.58 -6.45
N PRO A 410 -10.44 6.66 -5.60
CA PRO A 410 -10.40 6.10 -4.26
C PRO A 410 -10.20 4.60 -4.36
N ALA A 411 -9.37 4.02 -3.50
CA ALA A 411 -9.13 2.60 -3.50
C ALA A 411 -8.78 2.09 -2.10
N GLY A 412 -9.18 0.86 -1.82
CA GLY A 412 -8.81 0.18 -0.59
C GLY A 412 -8.35 -1.25 -0.84
N ALA A 413 -7.84 -1.90 0.17
CA ALA A 413 -7.58 -3.34 0.13
C ALA A 413 -8.13 -4.00 1.39
N VAL A 414 -8.64 -5.21 1.24
CA VAL A 414 -9.23 -6.00 2.32
C VAL A 414 -8.75 -7.44 2.24
N PRO A 415 -8.39 -8.09 3.36
CA PRO A 415 -8.02 -9.50 3.36
C PRO A 415 -9.24 -10.39 3.05
N VAL A 416 -9.03 -11.43 2.24
CA VAL A 416 -10.10 -12.35 1.83
C VAL A 416 -9.82 -13.77 2.27
N THR A 417 -8.61 -14.28 2.01
CA THR A 417 -8.29 -15.69 2.19
C THR A 417 -6.79 -15.88 2.46
N ARG A 418 -6.34 -17.12 2.50
CA ARG A 418 -4.93 -17.48 2.65
C ARG A 418 -4.50 -18.44 1.55
N VAL A 419 -3.21 -18.43 1.24
CA VAL A 419 -2.62 -19.34 0.25
C VAL A 419 -2.80 -20.79 0.71
N ARG A 420 -3.31 -21.67 -0.17
CA ARG A 420 -3.48 -23.12 0.05
C ARG A 420 -2.20 -23.89 -0.33
N PRO A 421 -1.99 -25.10 0.20
CA PRO A 421 -0.79 -25.89 -0.10
C PRO A 421 -0.61 -26.23 -1.58
N ASP A 422 -1.69 -26.47 -2.32
CA ASP A 422 -1.73 -26.81 -3.74
C ASP A 422 -1.42 -25.60 -4.65
N GLU A 423 -1.53 -24.38 -4.13
CA GLU A 423 -1.33 -23.14 -4.88
C GLU A 423 0.13 -22.68 -4.93
N GLU A 424 1.02 -23.26 -4.14
CA GLU A 424 2.44 -22.91 -4.09
C GLU A 424 3.23 -23.26 -5.36
N ARG A 425 2.71 -24.12 -6.21
CA ARG A 425 3.40 -24.69 -7.38
C ARG A 425 2.63 -24.51 -8.70
N GLY A 426 1.65 -23.63 -8.73
CA GLY A 426 0.77 -23.45 -9.88
C GLY A 426 1.37 -22.68 -11.07
N ARG A 427 2.60 -22.16 -10.95
CA ARG A 427 3.30 -21.52 -12.09
C ARG A 427 4.08 -22.54 -12.88
N GLY A 428 3.91 -22.51 -14.21
CA GLY A 428 4.74 -23.28 -15.13
C GLY A 428 6.22 -22.88 -15.11
N PHE A 429 7.06 -23.68 -15.72
CA PHE A 429 8.47 -23.36 -15.92
C PHE A 429 8.65 -22.15 -16.85
N SER A 430 9.60 -21.27 -16.54
CA SER A 430 9.98 -20.14 -17.37
C SER A 430 11.48 -19.88 -17.33
N PHE A 431 12.05 -19.45 -18.47
CA PHE A 431 13.42 -18.96 -18.54
C PHE A 431 13.55 -17.50 -18.07
N ASP A 432 12.46 -16.72 -18.08
CA ASP A 432 12.46 -15.32 -17.63
C ASP A 432 12.75 -15.24 -16.11
N PRO A 433 13.83 -14.51 -15.70
CA PRO A 433 14.20 -14.42 -14.29
C PRO A 433 13.15 -13.78 -13.39
N VAL A 434 12.25 -12.92 -13.94
CA VAL A 434 11.14 -12.34 -13.20
C VAL A 434 10.11 -13.42 -12.87
N LEU A 435 9.73 -14.23 -13.86
CA LEU A 435 8.78 -15.35 -13.67
C LEU A 435 9.35 -16.44 -12.77
N ARG A 436 10.68 -16.71 -12.87
CA ARG A 436 11.35 -17.63 -11.94
C ARG A 436 11.33 -17.11 -10.50
N ALA A 437 11.56 -15.80 -10.30
CA ALA A 437 11.48 -15.18 -8.98
C ALA A 437 10.02 -15.20 -8.45
N ALA A 438 9.03 -15.00 -9.33
CA ALA A 438 7.63 -15.14 -8.99
C ALA A 438 7.30 -16.57 -8.52
N ALA A 439 7.72 -17.59 -9.29
CA ALA A 439 7.54 -18.99 -8.89
C ALA A 439 8.29 -19.35 -7.59
N ALA A 440 9.44 -18.74 -7.33
CA ALA A 440 10.16 -18.89 -6.06
C ALA A 440 9.42 -18.21 -4.90
N THR A 441 8.70 -17.12 -5.16
CA THR A 441 7.87 -16.42 -4.17
C THR A 441 6.62 -17.22 -3.83
N ASP A 442 5.98 -17.86 -4.80
CA ASP A 442 4.82 -18.74 -4.56
C ASP A 442 5.21 -19.94 -3.67
N ARG A 443 6.39 -20.53 -3.87
CA ARG A 443 6.87 -21.64 -3.02
C ARG A 443 7.11 -21.19 -1.58
N GLY A 444 6.55 -21.94 -0.62
CA GLY A 444 6.60 -21.66 0.82
C GLY A 444 5.72 -20.48 1.22
N SER A 445 4.69 -20.15 0.43
CA SER A 445 3.74 -19.09 0.76
C SER A 445 2.47 -19.60 1.47
N ARG A 446 2.35 -20.91 1.69
CA ARG A 446 1.21 -21.51 2.40
C ARG A 446 0.86 -20.73 3.68
N GLY A 447 -0.42 -20.47 3.87
CA GLY A 447 -0.94 -19.79 5.05
C GLY A 447 -0.75 -18.26 5.04
N LEU A 448 0.02 -17.69 4.10
CA LEU A 448 0.13 -16.24 3.97
C LEU A 448 -1.19 -15.62 3.53
N PRO A 449 -1.49 -14.38 3.97
CA PRO A 449 -2.69 -13.68 3.59
C PRO A 449 -2.79 -13.41 2.09
N VAL A 450 -4.02 -13.36 1.60
CA VAL A 450 -4.39 -12.89 0.27
C VAL A 450 -5.51 -11.86 0.42
N GLY A 451 -5.24 -10.63 0.03
CA GLY A 451 -6.23 -9.56 -0.04
C GLY A 451 -6.54 -9.19 -1.48
N VAL A 452 -7.69 -8.56 -1.68
CA VAL A 452 -8.11 -7.94 -2.94
C VAL A 452 -8.14 -6.44 -2.78
N GLN A 453 -8.06 -5.69 -3.89
CA GLN A 453 -8.38 -4.27 -3.87
C GLN A 453 -9.77 -4.01 -4.42
N VAL A 454 -10.38 -2.99 -3.85
CA VAL A 454 -11.60 -2.33 -4.32
C VAL A 454 -11.20 -0.97 -4.84
N VAL A 455 -11.53 -0.68 -6.10
CA VAL A 455 -11.23 0.60 -6.77
C VAL A 455 -12.55 1.26 -7.10
N GLY A 456 -12.77 2.49 -6.67
CA GLY A 456 -13.93 3.28 -7.08
C GLY A 456 -13.87 3.60 -8.57
N VAL A 457 -15.02 3.71 -9.21
CA VAL A 457 -15.14 4.18 -10.61
C VAL A 457 -15.10 5.71 -10.66
N PRO A 458 -14.95 6.34 -11.84
CA PRO A 458 -15.04 7.80 -11.97
C PRO A 458 -16.34 8.35 -11.36
N GLY A 459 -16.22 9.27 -10.41
CA GLY A 459 -17.36 9.83 -9.67
C GLY A 459 -17.69 9.12 -8.35
N ALA A 460 -17.17 7.93 -8.10
CA ALA A 460 -17.32 7.26 -6.80
C ALA A 460 -16.52 7.99 -5.71
N ASP A 461 -17.06 7.99 -4.51
CA ASP A 461 -16.38 8.47 -3.31
C ASP A 461 -15.80 7.33 -2.45
N GLU A 462 -15.20 7.69 -1.34
CA GLU A 462 -14.57 6.78 -0.40
C GLU A 462 -15.59 5.85 0.29
N SER A 463 -16.85 6.31 0.45
CA SER A 463 -17.92 5.55 1.11
C SER A 463 -18.25 4.28 0.33
N VAL A 464 -18.36 4.38 -1.01
CA VAL A 464 -18.62 3.22 -1.89
C VAL A 464 -17.52 2.16 -1.77
N VAL A 465 -16.25 2.59 -1.74
CA VAL A 465 -15.12 1.67 -1.59
C VAL A 465 -15.19 0.95 -0.24
N LEU A 466 -15.50 1.68 0.84
CA LEU A 466 -15.64 1.10 2.18
C LEU A 466 -16.85 0.17 2.28
N ASP A 467 -18.01 0.53 1.70
CA ASP A 467 -19.20 -0.33 1.68
C ASP A 467 -18.93 -1.67 1.01
N VAL A 468 -18.26 -1.65 -0.16
CA VAL A 468 -17.87 -2.88 -0.86
C VAL A 468 -16.87 -3.70 -0.05
N MET A 469 -15.88 -3.05 0.61
CA MET A 469 -14.90 -3.73 1.45
C MET A 469 -15.55 -4.36 2.68
N GLU A 470 -16.53 -3.69 3.31
CA GLU A 470 -17.29 -4.22 4.47
C GLU A 470 -18.11 -5.45 4.08
N LEU A 471 -18.75 -5.46 2.90
CA LEU A 471 -19.47 -6.63 2.40
C LEU A 471 -18.52 -7.82 2.15
N ILE A 472 -17.33 -7.58 1.60
CA ILE A 472 -16.32 -8.63 1.42
C ILE A 472 -15.85 -9.16 2.77
N GLU A 473 -15.60 -8.29 3.76
CA GLU A 473 -15.15 -8.65 5.10
C GLU A 473 -16.22 -9.45 5.86
N ALA A 474 -17.48 -9.02 5.82
CA ALA A 474 -18.60 -9.68 6.49
C ALA A 474 -18.87 -11.09 5.95
N GLY A 475 -18.67 -11.32 4.65
CA GLY A 475 -18.80 -12.65 4.03
C GLY A 475 -17.64 -13.61 4.35
N ALA A 476 -16.65 -13.19 5.16
CA ALA A 476 -15.62 -14.09 5.68
C ALA A 476 -16.24 -15.03 6.71
N SER A 477 -16.47 -16.29 6.34
CA SER A 477 -17.02 -17.30 7.23
C SER A 477 -16.10 -17.49 8.47
N PRO A 478 -16.62 -17.67 9.69
CA PRO A 478 -15.80 -17.86 10.91
C PRO A 478 -14.79 -19.01 10.82
N LYS A 479 -14.95 -19.92 9.87
CA LYS A 479 -14.07 -21.09 9.67
C LYS A 479 -12.71 -20.77 9.00
N SER A 480 -12.50 -19.59 8.43
CA SER A 480 -11.23 -19.24 7.78
C SER A 480 -10.25 -18.49 8.69
N ASN A 481 -10.69 -18.00 9.84
CA ASN A 481 -9.87 -17.22 10.77
C ASN A 481 -9.31 -18.02 11.96
N ALA A 482 -9.65 -19.30 12.07
CA ALA A 482 -9.15 -20.19 13.11
C ALA A 482 -8.14 -21.18 12.49
N LEU A 483 -6.90 -20.75 12.35
CA LEU A 483 -5.70 -21.62 12.32
C LEU A 483 -4.44 -20.79 12.56
#